data_d7406788e1738e0e3870977ce4e3c65e
#
_entry.id   d7406788e1738e0e3870977ce4e3c65e
#
_cell.length_a   1.000
_cell.length_b   1.000
_cell.length_c   1.000
_cell.angle_alpha   90.00
_cell.angle_beta   90.00
_cell.angle_gamma   90.00
#
_symmetry.space_group_name_H-M   'P 1'
#
loop_
_entity.id
_entity.type
_entity.pdbx_description
1 polymer ?
#
loop_
_entity_poly.entity_id
_entity_poly.type
_entity_poly.pdbx_seq_one_letter_code
_entity_poly.pdbx_strand_id
1 'polypeptide(L)'
;MSEKQWDNPPAMQIDPQKTYRITIETNRGDMELELYPEYAPKTVNNFVFLAQEGFYDGVVFHRVINDFMIQGGDPTGTGTGGPGYKFEDEVAENPLRHETAVISMANAGPNTNGSQFFITHAPQPHLDGMHTVFGKVVEGQEIVNAIQQGDKMVKVMVSDDETSKKS
;
A
#
# COMPACT_ATOMS: atom_id res chain seq x y z
N MET A 1 2.47 16.96 5.89
CA MET A 1 2.89 15.81 6.68
C MET A 1 1.81 15.42 7.66
N SER A 2 1.50 14.16 7.75
CA SER A 2 0.44 13.69 8.62
C SER A 2 0.91 13.55 10.05
N GLU A 3 0.09 14.05 10.97
CA GLU A 3 0.38 13.88 12.37
C GLU A 3 -0.63 12.94 12.99
N LYS A 4 -1.45 12.31 12.17
CA LYS A 4 -2.54 11.49 12.67
C LYS A 4 -2.06 10.17 13.22
N GLN A 5 -2.59 9.81 14.37
CA GLN A 5 -2.22 8.57 15.04
C GLN A 5 -3.48 7.99 15.68
N TRP A 6 -3.53 6.68 15.77
CA TRP A 6 -4.67 5.99 16.35
C TRP A 6 -4.16 4.94 17.31
N ASP A 7 -4.98 4.57 18.29
CA ASP A 7 -4.60 3.57 19.28
C ASP A 7 -4.81 2.15 18.79
N ASN A 8 -5.72 1.95 17.84
CA ASN A 8 -6.09 0.62 17.38
C ASN A 8 -6.28 0.62 15.88
N PRO A 9 -6.13 -0.54 15.23
CA PRO A 9 -6.45 -0.65 13.82
C PRO A 9 -7.91 -0.30 13.57
N PRO A 10 -8.24 0.20 12.38
CA PRO A 10 -9.62 0.64 12.11
C PRO A 10 -10.58 -0.53 12.09
N ALA A 11 -11.80 -0.27 12.51
CA ALA A 11 -12.88 -1.24 12.37
C ALA A 11 -13.11 -1.49 10.88
N MET A 12 -13.61 -2.67 10.55
CA MET A 12 -13.85 -3.03 9.16
C MET A 12 -14.93 -2.15 8.56
N GLN A 13 -14.58 -1.40 7.52
CA GLN A 13 -15.48 -0.48 6.86
C GLN A 13 -15.70 -0.85 5.41
N ILE A 14 -14.84 -1.65 4.83
CA ILE A 14 -14.93 -1.98 3.42
C ILE A 14 -15.68 -3.29 3.24
N ASP A 15 -16.03 -3.59 2.00
CA ASP A 15 -16.69 -4.83 1.66
C ASP A 15 -15.62 -5.79 1.14
N PRO A 16 -15.33 -6.89 1.84
CA PRO A 16 -14.27 -7.80 1.40
C PRO A 16 -14.57 -8.50 0.08
N GLN A 17 -15.78 -8.38 -0.42
CA GLN A 17 -16.14 -9.02 -1.67
C GLN A 17 -15.98 -8.10 -2.87
N LYS A 18 -15.50 -6.89 -2.66
CA LYS A 18 -15.34 -5.92 -3.75
C LYS A 18 -13.87 -5.65 -3.98
N THR A 19 -13.56 -5.15 -5.19
CA THR A 19 -12.22 -4.71 -5.53
C THR A 19 -12.20 -3.19 -5.43
N TYR A 20 -11.18 -2.64 -4.81
CA TYR A 20 -11.08 -1.21 -4.62
C TYR A 20 -10.02 -0.63 -5.54
N ARG A 21 -10.28 0.54 -6.09
CA ARG A 21 -9.35 1.22 -6.97
C ARG A 21 -8.74 2.40 -6.25
N ILE A 22 -7.43 2.52 -6.35
CA ILE A 22 -6.67 3.57 -5.68
C ILE A 22 -5.91 4.36 -6.74
N THR A 23 -5.89 5.68 -6.61
CA THR A 23 -5.02 6.53 -7.41
C THR A 23 -4.01 7.17 -6.49
N ILE A 24 -2.73 6.97 -6.76
CA ILE A 24 -1.66 7.64 -6.04
C ILE A 24 -1.10 8.71 -6.99
N GLU A 25 -1.36 9.97 -6.66
CA GLU A 25 -0.81 11.09 -7.43
C GLU A 25 0.57 11.40 -6.88
N THR A 26 1.57 11.35 -7.72
CA THR A 26 2.93 11.64 -7.29
C THR A 26 3.46 12.84 -8.05
N ASN A 27 4.61 13.34 -7.62
CA ASN A 27 5.25 14.43 -8.34
C ASN A 27 5.79 14.01 -9.73
N ARG A 28 5.66 12.74 -10.09
CA ARG A 28 6.07 12.26 -11.40
C ARG A 28 4.91 11.78 -12.25
N GLY A 29 3.71 11.75 -11.71
CA GLY A 29 2.52 11.28 -12.40
C GLY A 29 1.71 10.39 -11.53
N ASP A 30 0.67 9.81 -12.11
CA ASP A 30 -0.30 9.03 -11.33
C ASP A 30 -0.10 7.54 -11.54
N MET A 31 -0.31 6.78 -10.48
CA MET A 31 -0.37 5.33 -10.53
C MET A 31 -1.78 4.91 -10.13
N GLU A 32 -2.33 3.91 -10.82
CA GLU A 32 -3.61 3.35 -10.42
C GLU A 32 -3.43 1.91 -10.02
N LEU A 33 -4.04 1.55 -8.90
CA LEU A 33 -3.90 0.22 -8.33
C LEU A 33 -5.26 -0.38 -8.06
N GLU A 34 -5.31 -1.71 -8.06
CA GLU A 34 -6.47 -2.44 -7.57
C GLU A 34 -6.07 -3.14 -6.29
N LEU A 35 -6.93 -3.08 -5.28
CA LEU A 35 -6.71 -3.75 -4.01
C LEU A 35 -7.71 -4.88 -3.86
N TYR A 36 -7.26 -6.00 -3.29
CA TYR A 36 -8.04 -7.24 -3.24
C TYR A 36 -8.35 -7.65 -1.81
N PRO A 37 -9.41 -7.08 -1.22
CA PRO A 37 -9.74 -7.42 0.17
C PRO A 37 -10.19 -8.86 0.35
N GLU A 38 -10.53 -9.53 -0.75
CA GLU A 38 -10.86 -10.94 -0.69
C GLU A 38 -9.70 -11.74 -0.09
N TYR A 39 -8.47 -11.33 -0.38
CA TYR A 39 -7.29 -12.07 0.07
C TYR A 39 -6.60 -11.43 1.27
N ALA A 40 -6.82 -10.14 1.50
CA ALA A 40 -6.18 -9.42 2.59
C ALA A 40 -7.14 -8.35 3.12
N PRO A 41 -8.23 -8.76 3.74
CA PRO A 41 -9.29 -7.81 4.12
C PRO A 41 -8.84 -6.75 5.11
N LYS A 42 -8.07 -7.13 6.12
CA LYS A 42 -7.64 -6.14 7.11
C LYS A 42 -6.64 -5.17 6.53
N THR A 43 -5.76 -5.67 5.68
CA THR A 43 -4.74 -4.85 5.05
C THR A 43 -5.38 -3.82 4.12
N VAL A 44 -6.33 -4.26 3.28
CA VAL A 44 -7.02 -3.35 2.38
C VAL A 44 -7.84 -2.35 3.17
N ASN A 45 -8.54 -2.81 4.20
CA ASN A 45 -9.33 -1.93 5.04
C ASN A 45 -8.45 -0.85 5.66
N ASN A 46 -7.28 -1.24 6.14
CA ASN A 46 -6.33 -0.31 6.73
C ASN A 46 -5.86 0.73 5.72
N PHE A 47 -5.49 0.27 4.53
CA PHE A 47 -5.00 1.18 3.51
C PHE A 47 -6.08 2.18 3.09
N VAL A 48 -7.30 1.70 2.86
CA VAL A 48 -8.41 2.55 2.47
C VAL A 48 -8.71 3.57 3.56
N PHE A 49 -8.72 3.11 4.81
CA PHE A 49 -8.95 4.01 5.94
C PHE A 49 -7.92 5.12 5.99
N LEU A 50 -6.65 4.75 5.90
CA LEU A 50 -5.58 5.74 5.99
C LEU A 50 -5.62 6.71 4.80
N ALA A 51 -5.92 6.20 3.62
CA ALA A 51 -6.02 7.05 2.44
C ALA A 51 -7.16 8.06 2.59
N GLN A 52 -8.31 7.61 3.10
CA GLN A 52 -9.45 8.48 3.26
C GLN A 52 -9.24 9.53 4.35
N GLU A 53 -8.38 9.23 5.32
CA GLU A 53 -8.04 10.17 6.38
C GLU A 53 -6.95 11.16 5.95
N GLY A 54 -6.47 11.04 4.71
CA GLY A 54 -5.41 11.92 4.23
C GLY A 54 -4.06 11.60 4.81
N PHE A 55 -3.90 10.44 5.41
CA PHE A 55 -2.68 10.06 6.12
C PHE A 55 -1.47 10.04 5.20
N TYR A 56 -1.68 9.60 3.96
CA TYR A 56 -0.58 9.45 3.00
C TYR A 56 -0.28 10.70 2.21
N ASP A 57 -1.12 11.74 2.32
CA ASP A 57 -0.93 12.93 1.48
C ASP A 57 0.36 13.64 1.89
N GLY A 58 1.23 13.88 0.91
CA GLY A 58 2.51 14.53 1.15
C GLY A 58 3.62 13.65 1.66
N VAL A 59 3.36 12.34 1.82
CA VAL A 59 4.35 11.41 2.38
C VAL A 59 5.31 10.97 1.28
N VAL A 60 6.59 10.87 1.60
CA VAL A 60 7.62 10.56 0.60
C VAL A 60 7.83 9.07 0.44
N PHE A 61 8.40 8.70 -0.71
CA PHE A 61 8.96 7.38 -0.89
C PHE A 61 10.37 7.44 -0.31
N HIS A 62 10.52 6.97 0.91
CA HIS A 62 11.77 7.15 1.66
C HIS A 62 12.82 6.10 1.33
N ARG A 63 12.46 5.06 0.58
CA ARG A 63 13.40 4.02 0.20
C ARG A 63 13.07 3.52 -1.18
N VAL A 64 14.02 3.62 -2.10
CA VAL A 64 13.83 3.18 -3.48
C VAL A 64 15.05 2.40 -3.88
N ILE A 65 14.87 1.17 -4.32
CA ILE A 65 15.96 0.31 -4.75
C ILE A 65 15.61 -0.21 -6.14
N ASN A 66 16.43 0.14 -7.13
CA ASN A 66 16.19 -0.26 -8.51
C ASN A 66 16.09 -1.78 -8.62
N ASP A 67 15.18 -2.21 -9.49
CA ASP A 67 14.95 -3.63 -9.75
C ASP A 67 14.41 -4.37 -8.53
N PHE A 68 14.01 -3.63 -7.51
CA PHE A 68 13.44 -4.20 -6.30
C PHE A 68 12.08 -3.57 -6.03
N MET A 69 12.07 -2.35 -5.47
CA MET A 69 10.78 -1.77 -5.06
C MET A 69 10.91 -0.29 -4.73
N ILE A 70 9.75 0.37 -4.62
CA ILE A 70 9.65 1.70 -4.02
C ILE A 70 8.85 1.56 -2.74
N GLN A 71 9.30 2.16 -1.66
CA GLN A 71 8.67 2.02 -0.35
C GLN A 71 8.32 3.38 0.22
N GLY A 72 7.12 3.50 0.76
CA GLY A 72 6.66 4.72 1.38
C GLY A 72 5.61 4.42 2.43
N GLY A 73 4.90 5.45 2.86
CA GLY A 73 3.80 5.29 3.82
C GLY A 73 4.16 5.63 5.26
N ASP A 74 5.40 6.03 5.50
CA ASP A 74 5.82 6.48 6.83
C ASP A 74 5.70 7.99 6.87
N PRO A 75 4.80 8.55 7.69
CA PRO A 75 4.60 9.99 7.70
C PRO A 75 5.84 10.77 8.16
N THR A 76 6.76 10.12 8.87
CA THR A 76 7.99 10.78 9.30
C THR A 76 9.07 10.73 8.22
N GLY A 77 8.93 9.85 7.23
CA GLY A 77 9.91 9.72 6.16
C GLY A 77 11.21 9.06 6.56
N THR A 78 11.27 8.43 7.73
CA THR A 78 12.50 7.85 8.25
C THR A 78 12.54 6.33 8.16
N GLY A 79 11.40 5.71 7.94
CA GLY A 79 11.28 4.24 7.94
C GLY A 79 10.86 3.67 9.28
N THR A 80 10.73 4.52 10.29
CA THR A 80 10.38 4.04 11.63
C THR A 80 9.01 4.49 12.11
N GLY A 81 8.33 5.32 11.36
CA GLY A 81 7.03 5.82 11.76
C GLY A 81 5.89 4.98 11.24
N GLY A 82 4.69 5.28 11.70
CA GLY A 82 3.49 4.56 11.29
C GLY A 82 2.27 5.22 11.87
N PRO A 83 1.14 4.51 11.86
CA PRO A 83 -0.14 5.10 12.24
C PRO A 83 -0.47 5.00 13.73
N GLY A 84 0.42 4.44 14.54
CA GLY A 84 0.21 4.31 15.96
C GLY A 84 -0.22 2.92 16.41
N TYR A 85 -0.42 2.00 15.50
CA TYR A 85 -0.84 0.63 15.81
C TYR A 85 -0.16 -0.35 14.88
N LYS A 86 -0.27 -1.62 15.19
CA LYS A 86 0.24 -2.70 14.34
C LYS A 86 -0.85 -3.75 14.21
N PHE A 87 -0.80 -4.51 13.12
CA PHE A 87 -1.76 -5.59 12.93
C PHE A 87 -1.09 -6.76 12.23
N GLU A 88 -1.78 -7.90 12.27
CA GLU A 88 -1.21 -9.15 11.83
C GLU A 88 -1.09 -9.28 10.32
N ASP A 89 -0.19 -10.15 9.88
CA ASP A 89 -0.03 -10.48 8.48
C ASP A 89 -1.24 -11.26 7.98
N GLU A 90 -1.51 -11.12 6.69
CA GLU A 90 -2.58 -11.88 6.05
C GLU A 90 -1.98 -12.67 4.90
N VAL A 91 -1.17 -13.67 5.24
CA VAL A 91 -0.43 -14.45 4.25
C VAL A 91 -0.87 -15.90 4.16
N ALA A 92 -1.51 -16.42 5.21
CA ALA A 92 -1.76 -17.86 5.31
C ALA A 92 -2.65 -18.40 4.19
N GLU A 93 -3.68 -17.65 3.81
CA GLU A 93 -4.57 -18.09 2.75
C GLU A 93 -4.56 -17.13 1.58
N ASN A 94 -3.48 -16.41 1.44
CA ASN A 94 -3.34 -15.39 0.42
C ASN A 94 -2.54 -15.97 -0.75
N PRO A 95 -3.16 -16.15 -1.92
CA PRO A 95 -2.46 -16.73 -3.06
C PRO A 95 -1.60 -15.74 -3.82
N LEU A 96 -1.67 -14.46 -3.47
CA LEU A 96 -0.94 -13.44 -4.20
C LEU A 96 0.55 -13.55 -3.92
N ARG A 97 1.34 -13.31 -4.96
CA ARG A 97 2.78 -13.44 -4.89
C ARG A 97 3.44 -12.12 -5.22
N HIS A 98 4.71 -11.99 -4.84
CA HIS A 98 5.46 -10.77 -5.13
C HIS A 98 5.97 -10.82 -6.56
N GLU A 99 5.06 -10.55 -7.49
CA GLU A 99 5.37 -10.40 -8.90
C GLU A 99 5.70 -8.94 -9.17
N THR A 100 5.92 -8.59 -10.44
CA THR A 100 6.12 -7.20 -10.80
C THR A 100 4.85 -6.42 -10.54
N ALA A 101 5.00 -5.19 -10.06
CA ALA A 101 3.88 -4.25 -9.96
C ALA A 101 2.85 -4.61 -8.89
N VAL A 102 3.25 -5.33 -7.85
CA VAL A 102 2.33 -5.58 -6.74
C VAL A 102 2.60 -4.62 -5.60
N ILE A 103 1.56 -4.34 -4.81
CA ILE A 103 1.70 -3.56 -3.59
C ILE A 103 1.60 -4.53 -2.41
N SER A 104 2.53 -4.39 -1.49
CA SER A 104 2.68 -5.28 -0.35
C SER A 104 3.05 -4.47 0.88
N MET A 105 2.80 -5.02 2.07
CA MET A 105 3.07 -4.28 3.30
C MET A 105 4.51 -4.47 3.75
N ALA A 106 5.16 -3.36 4.04
CA ALA A 106 6.46 -3.40 4.72
C ALA A 106 6.21 -3.74 6.18
N ASN A 107 7.16 -4.42 6.80
CA ASN A 107 7.03 -4.75 8.22
C ASN A 107 8.42 -4.88 8.85
N ALA A 108 8.45 -5.00 10.15
CA ALA A 108 9.67 -5.16 10.92
C ALA A 108 9.70 -6.54 11.57
N GLY A 109 9.14 -7.53 10.89
CA GLY A 109 9.02 -8.89 11.39
C GLY A 109 7.55 -9.29 11.39
N PRO A 110 7.24 -10.50 11.84
CA PRO A 110 5.86 -11.00 11.77
C PRO A 110 4.90 -10.10 12.53
N ASN A 111 3.74 -9.87 11.91
CA ASN A 111 2.61 -9.19 12.57
C ASN A 111 2.94 -7.78 13.06
N THR A 112 3.69 -7.02 12.25
CA THR A 112 4.04 -5.65 12.60
C THR A 112 3.62 -4.67 11.52
N ASN A 113 2.56 -4.98 10.80
CA ASN A 113 2.06 -4.09 9.75
C ASN A 113 1.47 -2.81 10.32
N GLY A 114 1.72 -1.71 9.65
CA GLY A 114 1.18 -0.40 10.05
C GLY A 114 0.74 0.36 8.82
N SER A 115 1.51 1.35 8.40
CA SER A 115 1.15 2.16 7.24
C SER A 115 2.13 2.03 6.09
N GLN A 116 3.33 1.51 6.31
CA GLN A 116 4.33 1.46 5.26
C GLN A 116 4.04 0.34 4.28
N PHE A 117 4.25 0.63 3.01
CA PHE A 117 4.04 -0.35 1.95
C PHE A 117 5.13 -0.19 0.91
N PHE A 118 5.23 -1.17 0.01
CA PHE A 118 6.14 -1.06 -1.12
C PHE A 118 5.45 -1.57 -2.38
N ILE A 119 5.93 -1.09 -3.53
CA ILE A 119 5.44 -1.53 -4.83
C ILE A 119 6.65 -2.05 -5.58
N THR A 120 6.55 -3.26 -6.15
CA THR A 120 7.70 -3.93 -6.73
C THR A 120 7.99 -3.47 -8.13
N HIS A 121 9.29 -3.41 -8.46
CA HIS A 121 9.76 -3.18 -9.83
C HIS A 121 9.80 -4.50 -10.60
N ALA A 122 10.13 -5.58 -9.90
CA ALA A 122 10.37 -6.88 -10.49
C ALA A 122 9.97 -7.96 -9.50
N PRO A 123 9.84 -9.21 -9.91
CA PRO A 123 9.41 -10.26 -8.98
C PRO A 123 10.37 -10.43 -7.81
N GLN A 124 9.81 -10.64 -6.63
CA GLN A 124 10.59 -10.80 -5.40
C GLN A 124 10.05 -12.02 -4.64
N PRO A 125 10.26 -13.22 -5.18
CA PRO A 125 9.66 -14.41 -4.58
C PRO A 125 10.14 -14.71 -3.16
N HIS A 126 11.31 -14.21 -2.79
CA HIS A 126 11.82 -14.42 -1.44
C HIS A 126 10.97 -13.73 -0.37
N LEU A 127 10.07 -12.82 -0.76
CA LEU A 127 9.21 -12.13 0.18
C LEU A 127 7.86 -12.81 0.36
N ASP A 128 7.56 -13.81 -0.47
CA ASP A 128 6.27 -14.50 -0.41
C ASP A 128 6.12 -15.17 0.95
N GLY A 129 4.93 -15.01 1.54
CA GLY A 129 4.66 -15.58 2.85
C GLY A 129 5.19 -14.77 4.04
N MET A 130 5.96 -13.71 3.76
CA MET A 130 6.52 -12.87 4.81
C MET A 130 5.96 -11.47 4.81
N HIS A 131 5.43 -11.03 3.68
CA HIS A 131 4.80 -9.72 3.54
C HIS A 131 3.46 -9.92 2.88
N THR A 132 2.49 -9.11 3.27
CA THR A 132 1.12 -9.25 2.76
C THR A 132 0.95 -8.50 1.45
N VAL A 133 0.84 -9.24 0.35
CA VAL A 133 0.48 -8.66 -0.94
C VAL A 133 -1.02 -8.42 -0.93
N PHE A 134 -1.45 -7.21 -1.29
CA PHE A 134 -2.88 -6.89 -1.22
C PHE A 134 -3.42 -6.18 -2.45
N GLY A 135 -2.61 -6.02 -3.48
CA GLY A 135 -3.08 -5.39 -4.71
C GLY A 135 -2.01 -5.35 -5.78
N LYS A 136 -2.31 -4.66 -6.85
CA LYS A 136 -1.35 -4.49 -7.93
C LYS A 136 -1.60 -3.19 -8.66
N VAL A 137 -0.56 -2.72 -9.37
CA VAL A 137 -0.65 -1.55 -10.23
C VAL A 137 -1.32 -1.99 -11.53
N VAL A 138 -2.37 -1.29 -11.92
CA VAL A 138 -3.06 -1.57 -13.18
C VAL A 138 -2.75 -0.54 -14.25
N GLU A 139 -2.32 0.67 -13.84
CA GLU A 139 -1.85 1.69 -14.77
C GLU A 139 -0.77 2.49 -14.09
N GLY A 140 0.25 2.90 -14.86
CA GLY A 140 1.29 3.76 -14.32
C GLY A 140 2.53 3.04 -13.87
N GLN A 141 2.77 1.82 -14.36
CA GLN A 141 4.01 1.13 -13.99
C GLN A 141 5.23 1.96 -14.36
N GLU A 142 5.16 2.71 -15.47
CA GLU A 142 6.27 3.56 -15.85
C GLU A 142 6.52 4.65 -14.80
N ILE A 143 5.48 5.06 -14.08
CA ILE A 143 5.65 6.02 -12.98
C ILE A 143 6.32 5.34 -11.80
N VAL A 144 5.92 4.10 -11.49
CA VAL A 144 6.58 3.34 -10.43
C VAL A 144 8.07 3.26 -10.73
N ASN A 145 8.42 2.96 -11.97
CA ASN A 145 9.81 2.80 -12.37
C ASN A 145 10.58 4.12 -12.36
N ALA A 146 9.88 5.25 -12.46
CA ALA A 146 10.50 6.57 -12.48
C ALA A 146 10.68 7.19 -11.09
N ILE A 147 9.99 6.67 -10.08
CA ILE A 147 10.06 7.21 -8.72
C ILE A 147 11.49 7.08 -8.20
N GLN A 148 11.96 8.14 -7.55
CA GLN A 148 13.26 8.16 -6.91
C GLN A 148 13.09 8.48 -5.43
N GLN A 149 14.10 8.13 -4.66
CA GLN A 149 14.04 8.35 -3.22
C GLN A 149 13.83 9.83 -2.95
N GLY A 150 12.85 10.13 -2.12
CA GLY A 150 12.47 11.51 -1.82
C GLY A 150 11.30 12.02 -2.62
N ASP A 151 10.90 11.33 -3.69
CA ASP A 151 9.67 11.70 -4.41
C ASP A 151 8.48 11.48 -3.48
N LYS A 152 7.41 12.23 -3.73
CA LYS A 152 6.31 12.21 -2.78
C LYS A 152 4.98 11.80 -3.41
N MET A 153 4.15 11.23 -2.55
CA MET A 153 2.75 11.01 -2.87
C MET A 153 2.04 12.32 -2.56
N VAL A 154 1.59 13.01 -3.61
CA VAL A 154 0.89 14.27 -3.42
C VAL A 154 -0.47 14.00 -2.78
N LYS A 155 -1.13 12.97 -3.25
CA LYS A 155 -2.44 12.62 -2.75
C LYS A 155 -2.73 11.15 -3.05
N VAL A 156 -3.42 10.48 -2.14
CA VAL A 156 -3.86 9.10 -2.35
C VAL A 156 -5.38 9.09 -2.25
N MET A 157 -6.03 8.68 -3.33
CA MET A 157 -7.48 8.73 -3.43
C MET A 157 -8.05 7.35 -3.61
N VAL A 158 -9.18 7.09 -2.97
CA VAL A 158 -9.90 5.84 -3.11
C VAL A 158 -11.08 6.12 -4.03
N SER A 159 -11.13 5.41 -5.17
CA SER A 159 -12.34 5.39 -5.98
C SER A 159 -13.23 4.37 -5.32
N ASP A 160 -14.49 4.64 -5.28
CA ASP A 160 -15.34 3.71 -4.60
C ASP A 160 -15.45 2.46 -5.44
N ASP A 161 -16.21 1.54 -4.98
CA ASP A 161 -16.26 0.23 -5.58
C ASP A 161 -17.02 0.17 -6.88
N GLU A 162 -17.39 1.29 -7.42
CA GLU A 162 -18.02 1.30 -8.68
C GLU A 162 -17.23 0.66 -9.71
N THR A 163 -15.91 0.83 -9.65
CA THR A 163 -15.06 0.23 -10.64
C THR A 163 -15.22 -1.27 -10.66
N SER A 164 -15.33 -1.86 -9.50
CA SER A 164 -15.50 -3.31 -9.47
C SER A 164 -16.89 -3.69 -9.92
N LYS A 165 -17.85 -2.85 -9.72
CA LYS A 165 -19.18 -3.17 -10.16
C LYS A 165 -19.32 -3.19 -11.65
N LYS A 166 -18.48 -2.44 -12.33
CA LYS A 166 -18.56 -2.39 -13.75
C LYS A 166 -17.93 -3.58 -14.40
N SER A 167 -17.21 -4.34 -13.71
CA SER A 167 -16.49 -5.45 -14.28
C SER A 167 -17.37 -6.66 -14.48
#